data_fdf457dd66545a7849cd66bdf8fd4ad7
#
_entry.id   fdf457dd66545a7849cd66bdf8fd4ad7
#
_cell.length_a   1.000
_cell.length_b   1.000
_cell.length_c   1.000
_cell.angle_alpha   90.00
_cell.angle_beta   90.00
_cell.angle_gamma   90.00
#
_symmetry.space_group_name_H-M   'P 1'
#
loop_
_entity.id
_entity.type
_entity.pdbx_description
1 polymer ?
#
loop_
_entity_poly.entity_id
_entity_poly.type
_entity_poly.pdbx_seq_one_letter_code
_entity_poly.pdbx_strand_id
1 'polypeptide(L)'
;MNTKEKAFSWVDSHRDEMVDLWKQMVNIYSGIGVKEGGMEMGNLCAGILERLGFSIRRVSYEKCGDTLIAERGSMDKPFVILMGHMDTVFFKGEPLRRPFTIKDGKAYGPGVLDMKGGVTILLSALQALEEAGYRDFPVKVILDADEEPAHMYSDAPELIRKESRGAACAFNFETGFTDHGLVVQRKGCWRFFVEVFGRGCHVGNDPENGRSAILEMAHKIIEIEKLTDFSKGYNVNAGTIEGGTVANAAPAYCKIECDFRYTHPEDLPVLRKKVEEVCSRTWVPGTKTKVSDNVGFGTMQKLPGNMDLLRLAQQAAEENGFPVPGPKLCGGGSDAAYTTVEGVRTLCAAGVEGARNHTVEEWADVESLFRRTKQMAAILLKVEETL
;
A
#
# COMPACT_ATOMS: atom_id res chain seq x y z
N MET A 1 38.52 -1.75 1.59
CA MET A 1 37.07 -1.97 1.34
C MET A 1 36.52 -0.75 0.64
N ASN A 2 35.87 -0.95 -0.50
CA ASN A 2 35.13 0.13 -1.18
C ASN A 2 33.81 0.43 -0.42
N THR A 3 33.08 1.48 -0.81
CA THR A 3 31.85 1.92 -0.16
C THR A 3 30.81 0.78 -0.04
N LYS A 4 30.59 0.03 -1.12
CA LYS A 4 29.66 -1.11 -1.14
C LYS A 4 30.07 -2.21 -0.14
N GLU A 5 31.34 -2.59 -0.12
CA GLU A 5 31.88 -3.60 0.80
C GLU A 5 31.73 -3.16 2.24
N LYS A 6 31.95 -1.87 2.56
CA LYS A 6 31.73 -1.33 3.91
C LYS A 6 30.25 -1.41 4.30
N ALA A 7 29.32 -1.00 3.40
CA ALA A 7 27.88 -1.08 3.66
C ALA A 7 27.43 -2.52 3.89
N PHE A 8 27.92 -3.48 3.11
CA PHE A 8 27.60 -4.90 3.30
C PHE A 8 28.18 -5.46 4.62
N SER A 9 29.40 -5.07 4.96
CA SER A 9 30.02 -5.46 6.25
C SER A 9 29.25 -4.90 7.43
N TRP A 10 28.73 -3.66 7.31
CA TRP A 10 27.86 -3.08 8.34
C TRP A 10 26.61 -3.94 8.54
N VAL A 11 25.90 -4.30 7.46
CA VAL A 11 24.71 -5.17 7.55
C VAL A 11 25.03 -6.50 8.23
N ASP A 12 26.17 -7.12 7.87
CA ASP A 12 26.57 -8.40 8.47
C ASP A 12 26.88 -8.30 9.97
N SER A 13 27.44 -7.18 10.42
CA SER A 13 27.79 -6.96 11.81
C SER A 13 26.67 -6.43 12.68
N HIS A 14 25.56 -5.91 12.10
CA HIS A 14 24.42 -5.32 12.83
C HIS A 14 23.10 -6.10 12.65
N ARG A 15 23.22 -7.41 12.40
CA ARG A 15 22.03 -8.25 12.16
C ARG A 15 21.08 -8.27 13.35
N ASP A 16 21.59 -8.36 14.55
CA ASP A 16 20.79 -8.40 15.78
C ASP A 16 20.08 -7.06 16.00
N GLU A 17 20.75 -5.93 15.80
CA GLU A 17 20.18 -4.59 15.92
C GLU A 17 19.08 -4.35 14.88
N MET A 18 19.27 -4.86 13.65
CA MET A 18 18.24 -4.78 12.62
C MET A 18 17.00 -5.59 12.99
N VAL A 19 17.16 -6.79 13.54
CA VAL A 19 16.06 -7.62 14.05
C VAL A 19 15.38 -6.96 15.25
N ASP A 20 16.13 -6.36 16.15
CA ASP A 20 15.60 -5.65 17.31
C ASP A 20 14.79 -4.42 16.89
N LEU A 21 15.25 -3.66 15.90
CA LEU A 21 14.49 -2.54 15.32
C LEU A 21 13.16 -3.04 14.71
N TRP A 22 13.22 -4.09 13.91
CA TRP A 22 12.03 -4.72 13.33
C TRP A 22 11.04 -5.17 14.41
N LYS A 23 11.54 -5.85 15.45
CA LYS A 23 10.75 -6.27 16.61
C LYS A 23 10.11 -5.09 17.35
N GLN A 24 10.84 -4.00 17.55
CA GLN A 24 10.28 -2.78 18.15
C GLN A 24 9.11 -2.26 17.31
N MET A 25 9.30 -2.11 16.00
CA MET A 25 8.24 -1.64 15.09
C MET A 25 7.01 -2.55 15.09
N VAL A 26 7.20 -3.87 15.00
CA VAL A 26 6.08 -4.85 14.97
C VAL A 26 5.29 -4.81 16.29
N ASN A 27 5.95 -4.60 17.42
CA ASN A 27 5.30 -4.54 18.73
C ASN A 27 4.62 -3.18 19.02
N ILE A 28 4.90 -2.13 18.26
CA ILE A 28 4.11 -0.89 18.29
C ILE A 28 2.77 -1.14 17.62
N TYR A 29 1.68 -0.83 18.35
CA TYR A 29 0.33 -0.96 17.80
C TYR A 29 -0.03 0.27 16.95
N SER A 30 0.19 0.19 15.65
CA SER A 30 -0.13 1.22 14.66
C SER A 30 -1.21 0.77 13.66
N GLY A 31 -2.32 0.22 14.15
CA GLY A 31 -3.44 -0.20 13.30
C GLY A 31 -4.26 0.97 12.75
N ILE A 32 -5.18 0.65 11.84
CA ILE A 32 -6.08 1.63 11.19
C ILE A 32 -6.73 2.54 12.24
N GLY A 33 -6.59 3.87 12.05
CA GLY A 33 -7.21 4.88 12.92
C GLY A 33 -6.63 4.95 14.33
N VAL A 34 -5.45 4.38 14.59
CA VAL A 34 -4.77 4.44 15.88
C VAL A 34 -3.67 5.51 15.84
N LYS A 35 -4.06 6.73 16.13
CA LYS A 35 -3.18 7.91 16.06
C LYS A 35 -1.94 7.76 16.93
N GLU A 36 -2.10 7.32 18.18
CA GLU A 36 -1.00 7.21 19.15
C GLU A 36 0.08 6.24 18.65
N GLY A 37 -0.32 5.09 18.10
CA GLY A 37 0.61 4.11 17.56
C GLY A 37 1.31 4.58 16.29
N GLY A 38 0.59 5.27 15.40
CA GLY A 38 1.18 5.92 14.24
C GLY A 38 2.21 6.99 14.63
N MET A 39 1.90 7.79 15.67
CA MET A 39 2.83 8.78 16.24
C MET A 39 4.06 8.11 16.86
N GLU A 40 3.90 7.00 17.58
CA GLU A 40 5.00 6.24 18.16
C GLU A 40 5.94 5.68 17.09
N MET A 41 5.37 5.08 16.03
CA MET A 41 6.14 4.64 14.85
C MET A 41 6.87 5.81 14.19
N GLY A 42 6.17 6.92 13.98
CA GLY A 42 6.75 8.14 13.40
C GLY A 42 7.89 8.70 14.24
N ASN A 43 7.78 8.69 15.57
CA ASN A 43 8.86 9.13 16.46
C ASN A 43 10.10 8.23 16.38
N LEU A 44 9.90 6.91 16.33
CA LEU A 44 10.99 5.94 16.17
C LEU A 44 11.73 6.17 14.84
N CYS A 45 11.01 6.27 13.74
CA CYS A 45 11.58 6.48 12.40
C CYS A 45 12.28 7.85 12.31
N ALA A 46 11.63 8.92 12.77
CA ALA A 46 12.20 10.27 12.76
C ALA A 46 13.51 10.34 13.56
N GLY A 47 13.56 9.76 14.76
CA GLY A 47 14.76 9.75 15.58
C GLY A 47 15.95 9.03 14.92
N ILE A 48 15.70 8.01 14.09
CA ILE A 48 16.76 7.36 13.30
C ILE A 48 17.22 8.28 12.16
N LEU A 49 16.27 8.84 11.39
CA LEU A 49 16.56 9.71 10.26
C LEU A 49 17.27 11.01 10.68
N GLU A 50 16.90 11.60 11.82
CA GLU A 50 17.59 12.77 12.37
C GLU A 50 19.07 12.47 12.69
N ARG A 51 19.37 11.29 13.28
CA ARG A 51 20.76 10.85 13.51
C ARG A 51 21.55 10.65 12.21
N LEU A 52 20.88 10.34 11.11
CA LEU A 52 21.47 10.25 9.77
C LEU A 52 21.55 11.59 9.03
N GLY A 53 21.26 12.71 9.73
CA GLY A 53 21.36 14.06 9.19
C GLY A 53 20.21 14.49 8.28
N PHE A 54 19.06 13.81 8.36
CA PHE A 54 17.85 14.27 7.66
C PHE A 54 17.15 15.38 8.43
N SER A 55 16.64 16.38 7.72
CA SER A 55 15.65 17.33 8.23
C SER A 55 14.26 16.73 8.14
N ILE A 56 13.48 16.80 9.22
CA ILE A 56 12.17 16.18 9.31
C ILE A 56 11.07 17.24 9.27
N ARG A 57 10.11 17.05 8.37
CA ARG A 57 8.83 17.75 8.35
C ARG A 57 7.72 16.76 8.61
N ARG A 58 6.78 17.11 9.48
CA ARG A 58 5.61 16.30 9.83
C ARG A 58 4.35 16.98 9.30
N VAL A 59 3.47 16.17 8.71
CA VAL A 59 2.11 16.58 8.35
C VAL A 59 1.16 15.83 9.26
N SER A 60 0.45 16.56 10.12
CA SER A 60 -0.36 15.98 11.19
C SER A 60 -1.82 15.89 10.79
N TYR A 61 -2.48 14.80 11.19
CA TYR A 61 -3.88 14.50 10.95
C TYR A 61 -4.65 14.30 12.26
N GLU A 62 -5.97 14.40 12.20
CA GLU A 62 -6.81 14.26 13.39
C GLU A 62 -6.93 12.81 13.85
N LYS A 63 -7.07 11.86 12.92
CA LYS A 63 -7.47 10.47 13.17
C LYS A 63 -6.42 9.42 12.89
N CYS A 64 -5.29 9.76 12.32
CA CYS A 64 -4.17 8.86 12.08
C CYS A 64 -2.85 9.46 12.56
N GLY A 65 -1.74 8.72 12.46
CA GLY A 65 -0.40 9.23 12.73
C GLY A 65 0.03 10.28 11.70
N ASP A 66 1.14 10.96 11.98
CA ASP A 66 1.70 11.94 11.05
C ASP A 66 2.30 11.26 9.82
N THR A 67 2.23 11.93 8.67
CA THR A 67 3.11 11.62 7.54
C THR A 67 4.45 12.33 7.76
N LEU A 68 5.55 11.57 7.66
CA LEU A 68 6.91 12.08 7.77
C LEU A 68 7.49 12.35 6.38
N ILE A 69 8.02 13.55 6.19
CA ILE A 69 8.84 13.91 5.04
C ILE A 69 10.24 14.23 5.57
N ALA A 70 11.20 13.37 5.25
CA ALA A 70 12.58 13.55 5.68
C ALA A 70 13.48 13.80 4.46
N GLU A 71 14.30 14.84 4.52
CA GLU A 71 15.12 15.29 3.41
C GLU A 71 16.58 15.38 3.81
N ARG A 72 17.46 14.87 2.94
CA ARG A 72 18.91 15.03 3.06
C ARG A 72 19.51 15.37 1.70
N GLY A 73 20.35 16.38 1.64
CA GLY A 73 20.91 16.94 0.41
C GLY A 73 20.02 18.02 -0.21
N SER A 74 20.38 18.53 -1.38
CA SER A 74 19.63 19.60 -2.05
C SER A 74 18.51 19.04 -2.92
N MET A 75 17.27 19.39 -2.61
CA MET A 75 16.08 19.00 -3.39
C MET A 75 15.92 19.82 -4.69
N ASP A 76 16.82 20.77 -4.98
CA ASP A 76 16.89 21.46 -6.27
C ASP A 76 17.58 20.62 -7.35
N LYS A 77 18.20 19.51 -6.95
CA LYS A 77 18.80 18.50 -7.83
C LYS A 77 17.90 17.28 -7.92
N PRO A 78 18.04 16.43 -8.95
CA PRO A 78 17.38 15.13 -8.98
C PRO A 78 17.67 14.35 -7.68
N PHE A 79 16.63 13.80 -7.04
CA PHE A 79 16.73 13.08 -5.78
C PHE A 79 16.02 11.72 -5.85
N VAL A 80 16.36 10.84 -4.93
CA VAL A 80 15.73 9.53 -4.81
C VAL A 80 14.67 9.57 -3.69
N ILE A 81 13.50 9.00 -3.96
CA ILE A 81 12.47 8.79 -2.94
C ILE A 81 12.56 7.35 -2.41
N LEU A 82 12.60 7.22 -1.09
CA LEU A 82 12.38 5.98 -0.36
C LEU A 82 11.10 6.11 0.44
N MET A 83 10.14 5.22 0.23
CA MET A 83 8.81 5.40 0.80
C MET A 83 8.19 4.12 1.34
N GLY A 84 7.26 4.28 2.28
CA GLY A 84 6.48 3.20 2.85
C GLY A 84 5.48 3.70 3.87
N HIS A 85 4.66 2.78 4.39
CA HIS A 85 3.68 3.10 5.42
C HIS A 85 4.04 2.48 6.78
N MET A 86 3.52 3.11 7.84
CA MET A 86 3.79 2.77 9.24
C MET A 86 2.60 2.09 9.92
N ASP A 87 1.43 2.14 9.31
CA ASP A 87 0.20 1.54 9.80
C ASP A 87 0.06 0.06 9.41
N THR A 88 -0.96 -0.60 9.90
CA THR A 88 -1.31 -2.00 9.61
C THR A 88 -2.81 -2.19 9.62
N VAL A 89 -3.32 -3.21 8.91
CA VAL A 89 -4.75 -3.59 8.92
C VAL A 89 -5.27 -4.10 10.27
N PHE A 90 -4.38 -4.41 11.22
CA PHE A 90 -4.77 -5.13 12.43
C PHE A 90 -5.46 -4.25 13.47
N PHE A 91 -6.38 -4.86 14.24
CA PHE A 91 -7.18 -4.18 15.26
C PHE A 91 -6.45 -4.04 16.60
N LYS A 92 -7.05 -3.24 17.50
CA LYS A 92 -6.51 -2.92 18.81
C LYS A 92 -6.12 -4.16 19.62
N GLY A 93 -4.88 -4.15 20.17
CA GLY A 93 -4.36 -5.20 21.04
C GLY A 93 -3.70 -6.37 20.30
N GLU A 94 -3.61 -6.33 18.98
CA GLU A 94 -3.02 -7.41 18.20
C GLU A 94 -1.54 -7.69 18.53
N PRO A 95 -0.64 -6.70 18.71
CA PRO A 95 0.73 -6.97 19.14
C PRO A 95 0.86 -7.64 20.53
N LEU A 96 -0.13 -7.46 21.41
CA LEU A 96 -0.18 -8.15 22.69
C LEU A 96 -0.57 -9.63 22.55
N ARG A 97 -1.42 -9.94 21.57
CA ARG A 97 -1.85 -11.31 21.27
C ARG A 97 -0.83 -12.08 20.44
N ARG A 98 -0.20 -11.42 19.50
CA ARG A 98 0.77 -11.96 18.55
C ARG A 98 2.02 -11.07 18.51
N PRO A 99 2.82 -11.00 19.61
CA PRO A 99 4.05 -10.22 19.59
C PRO A 99 5.04 -10.77 18.56
N PHE A 100 5.98 -9.94 18.15
CA PHE A 100 7.05 -10.38 17.25
C PHE A 100 7.73 -11.65 17.78
N THR A 101 7.76 -12.68 16.95
CA THR A 101 8.45 -13.95 17.25
C THR A 101 9.19 -14.44 16.01
N ILE A 102 10.30 -15.15 16.23
CA ILE A 102 11.01 -15.84 15.15
C ILE A 102 10.92 -17.35 15.42
N LYS A 103 10.53 -18.10 14.39
CA LYS A 103 10.49 -19.56 14.40
C LYS A 103 10.87 -20.09 13.03
N ASP A 104 11.81 -21.04 12.99
CA ASP A 104 12.25 -21.72 11.77
C ASP A 104 12.67 -20.76 10.65
N GLY A 105 13.42 -19.68 10.99
CA GLY A 105 13.89 -18.66 10.05
C GLY A 105 12.80 -17.66 9.57
N LYS A 106 11.58 -17.77 10.10
CA LYS A 106 10.47 -16.87 9.78
C LYS A 106 10.12 -15.98 10.97
N ALA A 107 9.91 -14.71 10.70
CA ALA A 107 9.38 -13.75 11.64
C ALA A 107 7.85 -13.68 11.51
N TYR A 108 7.15 -13.57 12.63
CA TYR A 108 5.71 -13.48 12.76
C TYR A 108 5.34 -12.27 13.63
N GLY A 109 4.20 -11.68 13.38
CA GLY A 109 3.66 -10.54 14.13
C GLY A 109 2.85 -9.61 13.22
N PRO A 110 2.05 -8.68 13.77
CA PRO A 110 1.22 -7.78 12.97
C PRO A 110 2.06 -6.75 12.19
N GLY A 111 1.93 -6.77 10.87
CA GLY A 111 2.71 -5.91 9.98
C GLY A 111 4.18 -6.33 9.85
N VAL A 112 4.53 -7.56 10.23
CA VAL A 112 5.90 -8.08 10.10
C VAL A 112 6.35 -8.07 8.65
N LEU A 113 5.45 -8.34 7.72
CA LEU A 113 5.65 -8.28 6.28
C LEU A 113 5.13 -6.97 5.70
N ASP A 114 3.93 -6.53 6.11
CA ASP A 114 3.19 -5.40 5.56
C ASP A 114 3.06 -4.24 6.57
N MET A 115 3.93 -3.15 6.53
CA MET A 115 5.21 -3.25 5.82
C MET A 115 6.38 -2.83 6.71
N LYS A 116 6.29 -3.15 8.04
CA LYS A 116 7.32 -2.75 9.05
C LYS A 116 8.69 -3.36 8.76
N GLY A 117 8.72 -4.58 8.19
CA GLY A 117 9.97 -5.15 7.68
C GLY A 117 10.58 -4.35 6.53
N GLY A 118 9.75 -3.81 5.64
CA GLY A 118 10.18 -2.92 4.58
C GLY A 118 10.73 -1.59 5.10
N VAL A 119 10.05 -0.98 6.08
CA VAL A 119 10.55 0.24 6.76
C VAL A 119 11.88 -0.03 7.46
N THR A 120 12.06 -1.22 8.04
CA THR A 120 13.35 -1.63 8.63
C THR A 120 14.45 -1.72 7.58
N ILE A 121 14.18 -2.30 6.39
CA ILE A 121 15.15 -2.32 5.27
C ILE A 121 15.52 -0.91 4.84
N LEU A 122 14.53 -0.02 4.66
CA LEU A 122 14.73 1.36 4.26
C LEU A 122 15.71 2.07 5.20
N LEU A 123 15.42 2.04 6.50
CA LEU A 123 16.26 2.72 7.50
C LEU A 123 17.64 2.08 7.61
N SER A 124 17.73 0.75 7.59
CA SER A 124 19.01 0.03 7.70
C SER A 124 19.89 0.22 6.45
N ALA A 125 19.31 0.33 5.25
CA ALA A 125 20.07 0.63 4.05
C ALA A 125 20.70 2.04 4.11
N LEU A 126 19.94 3.02 4.62
CA LEU A 126 20.47 4.38 4.84
C LEU A 126 21.57 4.39 5.92
N GLN A 127 21.41 3.65 7.02
CA GLN A 127 22.44 3.51 8.06
C GLN A 127 23.72 2.88 7.50
N ALA A 128 23.59 1.78 6.76
CA ALA A 128 24.73 1.10 6.16
C ALA A 128 25.50 1.98 5.17
N LEU A 129 24.81 2.78 4.36
CA LEU A 129 25.43 3.73 3.43
C LEU A 129 26.10 4.90 4.17
N GLU A 130 25.46 5.43 5.22
CA GLU A 130 26.03 6.48 6.08
C GLU A 130 27.35 6.04 6.73
N GLU A 131 27.37 4.87 7.35
CA GLU A 131 28.56 4.29 7.98
C GLU A 131 29.65 3.94 6.95
N ALA A 132 29.26 3.66 5.71
CA ALA A 132 30.22 3.52 4.61
C ALA A 132 30.79 4.86 4.12
N GLY A 133 30.33 5.98 4.66
CA GLY A 133 30.74 7.34 4.31
C GLY A 133 30.09 7.85 3.03
N TYR A 134 28.93 7.32 2.66
CA TYR A 134 28.23 7.66 1.42
C TYR A 134 27.07 8.63 1.65
N ARG A 135 27.21 9.87 1.11
CA ARG A 135 26.23 10.95 1.26
C ARG A 135 26.00 11.75 -0.04
N ASP A 136 26.42 11.19 -1.16
CA ASP A 136 26.69 11.99 -2.37
C ASP A 136 25.45 12.38 -3.17
N PHE A 137 24.29 11.72 -2.96
CA PHE A 137 23.05 12.10 -3.63
C PHE A 137 21.92 12.50 -2.68
N PRO A 138 21.00 13.38 -3.14
CA PRO A 138 19.87 13.78 -2.34
C PRO A 138 18.86 12.66 -2.17
N VAL A 139 18.38 12.47 -0.94
CA VAL A 139 17.37 11.48 -0.59
C VAL A 139 16.19 12.13 0.11
N LYS A 140 15.00 11.78 -0.33
CA LYS A 140 13.75 12.09 0.37
C LYS A 140 13.12 10.79 0.87
N VAL A 141 12.81 10.72 2.17
CA VAL A 141 12.04 9.62 2.76
C VAL A 141 10.64 10.10 3.02
N ILE A 142 9.64 9.31 2.61
CA ILE A 142 8.22 9.57 2.85
C ILE A 142 7.65 8.36 3.59
N LEU A 143 7.19 8.55 4.82
CA LEU A 143 6.53 7.52 5.61
C LEU A 143 5.17 8.04 6.07
N ASP A 144 4.10 7.44 5.59
CA ASP A 144 2.75 7.77 6.02
C ASP A 144 2.20 6.76 7.04
N ALA A 145 1.03 7.06 7.63
CA ALA A 145 0.42 6.24 8.67
C ALA A 145 -1.08 6.03 8.43
N ASP A 146 -1.50 5.98 7.17
CA ASP A 146 -2.90 5.85 6.75
C ASP A 146 -3.04 5.15 5.37
N GLU A 147 -2.07 4.32 5.00
CA GLU A 147 -2.11 3.58 3.72
C GLU A 147 -3.20 2.51 3.72
N GLU A 148 -3.26 1.71 4.77
CA GLU A 148 -4.09 0.51 4.86
C GLU A 148 -5.60 0.79 4.72
N PRO A 149 -6.16 1.89 5.27
CA PRO A 149 -7.54 2.28 4.96
C PRO A 149 -7.67 3.07 3.65
N ALA A 150 -6.67 3.04 2.76
CA ALA A 150 -6.60 3.80 1.52
C ALA A 150 -6.76 5.33 1.76
N HIS A 151 -6.00 5.85 2.71
CA HIS A 151 -5.92 7.28 3.07
C HIS A 151 -7.26 7.89 3.48
N MET A 152 -8.07 7.12 4.22
CA MET A 152 -9.40 7.57 4.69
C MET A 152 -9.31 8.79 5.61
N TYR A 153 -8.20 9.00 6.29
CA TYR A 153 -8.03 10.01 7.34
C TYR A 153 -6.96 11.06 7.02
N SER A 154 -6.34 11.00 5.82
CA SER A 154 -5.25 11.88 5.41
C SER A 154 -5.40 12.33 3.96
N ASP A 155 -4.61 13.34 3.58
CA ASP A 155 -4.37 13.76 2.20
C ASP A 155 -3.00 13.27 1.68
N ALA A 156 -2.50 12.16 2.24
CA ALA A 156 -1.22 11.56 1.85
C ALA A 156 -1.07 11.35 0.34
N PRO A 157 -2.09 10.94 -0.44
CA PRO A 157 -2.01 10.86 -1.90
C PRO A 157 -1.54 12.14 -2.59
N GLU A 158 -2.16 13.26 -2.25
CA GLU A 158 -1.80 14.58 -2.79
C GLU A 158 -0.42 15.02 -2.29
N LEU A 159 -0.10 14.74 -1.04
CA LEU A 159 1.19 15.04 -0.45
C LEU A 159 2.31 14.27 -1.14
N ILE A 160 2.17 12.95 -1.33
CA ILE A 160 3.15 12.11 -2.03
C ILE A 160 3.34 12.59 -3.47
N ARG A 161 2.27 12.90 -4.18
CA ARG A 161 2.35 13.46 -5.54
C ARG A 161 3.16 14.76 -5.57
N LYS A 162 2.86 15.70 -4.66
CA LYS A 162 3.57 16.97 -4.56
C LYS A 162 5.06 16.77 -4.26
N GLU A 163 5.37 15.91 -3.30
CA GLU A 163 6.73 15.62 -2.85
C GLU A 163 7.53 14.80 -3.88
N SER A 164 6.86 14.16 -4.83
CA SER A 164 7.51 13.37 -5.90
C SER A 164 8.02 14.19 -7.06
N ARG A 165 7.56 15.44 -7.21
CA ARG A 165 7.96 16.28 -8.34
C ARG A 165 9.46 16.59 -8.30
N GLY A 166 10.14 16.31 -9.39
CA GLY A 166 11.60 16.47 -9.50
C GLY A 166 12.41 15.26 -9.03
N ALA A 167 11.76 14.22 -8.52
CA ALA A 167 12.45 12.98 -8.18
C ALA A 167 12.97 12.26 -9.44
N ALA A 168 14.17 11.71 -9.35
CA ALA A 168 14.77 10.90 -10.41
C ALA A 168 14.18 9.48 -10.44
N CYS A 169 13.91 8.92 -9.27
CA CYS A 169 13.23 7.64 -9.09
C CYS A 169 12.67 7.48 -7.67
N ALA A 170 11.84 6.45 -7.48
CA ALA A 170 11.28 6.08 -6.19
C ALA A 170 11.35 4.57 -5.96
N PHE A 171 11.52 4.19 -4.69
CA PHE A 171 11.43 2.82 -4.20
C PHE A 171 10.40 2.75 -3.08
N ASN A 172 9.37 1.93 -3.26
CA ASN A 172 8.39 1.66 -2.21
C ASN A 172 8.68 0.30 -1.56
N PHE A 173 8.85 0.32 -0.24
CA PHE A 173 9.29 -0.82 0.55
C PHE A 173 8.13 -1.74 0.99
N GLU A 174 7.10 -1.80 0.18
CA GLU A 174 5.99 -2.73 0.27
C GLU A 174 6.44 -4.20 0.32
N THR A 175 5.49 -5.07 0.66
CA THR A 175 5.69 -6.52 0.79
C THR A 175 6.48 -7.13 -0.37
N GLY A 176 7.60 -7.77 -0.06
CA GLY A 176 8.40 -8.53 -1.02
C GLY A 176 7.82 -9.91 -1.28
N PHE A 177 8.12 -10.46 -2.46
CA PHE A 177 7.67 -11.78 -2.89
C PHE A 177 8.76 -12.83 -2.69
N THR A 178 8.37 -14.06 -2.34
CA THR A 178 9.27 -15.21 -2.16
C THR A 178 9.98 -15.67 -3.44
N ASP A 179 9.55 -15.19 -4.61
CA ASP A 179 10.23 -15.38 -5.90
C ASP A 179 11.15 -14.19 -6.28
N HIS A 180 11.41 -13.31 -5.32
CA HIS A 180 12.32 -12.17 -5.41
C HIS A 180 11.87 -11.04 -6.37
N GLY A 181 10.68 -11.13 -6.98
CA GLY A 181 10.19 -10.17 -7.96
C GLY A 181 10.02 -8.75 -7.41
N LEU A 182 10.21 -7.75 -8.27
CA LEU A 182 9.92 -6.34 -8.00
C LEU A 182 8.71 -5.90 -8.83
N VAL A 183 7.84 -5.12 -8.21
CA VAL A 183 6.61 -4.65 -8.85
C VAL A 183 6.89 -3.41 -9.68
N VAL A 184 6.50 -3.48 -10.96
CA VAL A 184 6.62 -2.41 -11.96
C VAL A 184 5.27 -1.82 -12.35
N GLN A 185 4.18 -2.45 -11.91
CA GLN A 185 2.79 -2.05 -12.17
C GLN A 185 1.86 -2.57 -11.09
N ARG A 186 0.89 -1.75 -10.64
CA ARG A 186 -0.19 -2.19 -9.74
C ARG A 186 -1.54 -1.74 -10.29
N LYS A 187 -2.58 -2.57 -10.06
CA LYS A 187 -3.95 -2.18 -10.36
C LYS A 187 -4.40 -1.06 -9.42
N GLY A 188 -5.22 -0.16 -9.93
CA GLY A 188 -6.02 0.74 -9.13
C GLY A 188 -7.19 0.02 -8.47
N CYS A 189 -7.69 0.62 -7.42
CA CYS A 189 -8.86 0.16 -6.66
C CYS A 189 -9.84 1.31 -6.54
N TRP A 190 -11.09 1.07 -6.93
CA TRP A 190 -12.20 1.96 -6.67
C TRP A 190 -13.24 1.22 -5.86
N ARG A 191 -13.43 1.64 -4.61
CA ARG A 191 -14.52 1.16 -3.75
C ARG A 191 -15.68 2.13 -3.80
N PHE A 192 -16.89 1.59 -3.81
CA PHE A 192 -18.10 2.40 -3.86
C PHE A 192 -19.27 1.68 -3.21
N PHE A 193 -20.23 2.49 -2.75
CA PHE A 193 -21.50 2.00 -2.22
C PHE A 193 -22.59 2.16 -3.25
N VAL A 194 -23.48 1.17 -3.31
CA VAL A 194 -24.79 1.29 -3.96
C VAL A 194 -25.85 1.12 -2.89
N GLU A 195 -26.72 2.11 -2.77
CA GLU A 195 -27.84 2.13 -1.85
C GLU A 195 -29.14 2.12 -2.64
N VAL A 196 -30.05 1.24 -2.28
CA VAL A 196 -31.40 1.16 -2.86
C VAL A 196 -32.42 1.46 -1.78
N PHE A 197 -33.30 2.40 -2.07
CA PHE A 197 -34.44 2.81 -1.25
C PHE A 197 -35.72 2.31 -1.90
N GLY A 198 -36.45 1.49 -1.18
CA GLY A 198 -37.74 0.93 -1.57
C GLY A 198 -38.87 1.43 -0.68
N ARG A 199 -39.90 0.60 -0.52
CA ARG A 199 -41.04 0.87 0.37
C ARG A 199 -41.41 -0.37 1.14
N GLY A 200 -41.42 -0.26 2.49
CA GLY A 200 -41.81 -1.32 3.38
C GLY A 200 -43.32 -1.53 3.35
N CYS A 201 -43.76 -2.78 3.51
CA CYS A 201 -45.16 -3.18 3.77
C CYS A 201 -45.20 -4.56 4.41
N HIS A 202 -46.34 -4.94 4.98
CA HIS A 202 -46.57 -6.31 5.43
C HIS A 202 -46.94 -7.17 4.22
N VAL A 203 -46.07 -8.13 3.84
CA VAL A 203 -46.19 -8.87 2.56
C VAL A 203 -47.49 -9.74 2.47
N GLY A 204 -48.13 -10.07 3.60
CA GLY A 204 -49.41 -10.80 3.61
C GLY A 204 -50.64 -9.90 3.57
N ASN A 205 -50.57 -8.68 4.10
CA ASN A 205 -51.74 -7.79 4.25
C ASN A 205 -51.78 -6.70 3.16
N ASP A 206 -50.61 -6.23 2.69
CA ASP A 206 -50.49 -5.09 1.78
C ASP A 206 -49.36 -5.27 0.74
N PRO A 207 -49.28 -6.44 0.07
CA PRO A 207 -48.15 -6.76 -0.83
C PRO A 207 -47.99 -5.81 -2.00
N GLU A 208 -49.11 -5.24 -2.51
CA GLU A 208 -49.12 -4.36 -3.68
C GLU A 208 -48.42 -3.02 -3.43
N ASN A 209 -48.39 -2.58 -2.19
CA ASN A 209 -47.75 -1.33 -1.80
C ASN A 209 -46.23 -1.46 -1.49
N GLY A 210 -45.70 -2.68 -1.37
CA GLY A 210 -44.29 -2.95 -1.16
C GLY A 210 -43.44 -2.63 -2.40
N ARG A 211 -42.20 -2.18 -2.17
CA ARG A 211 -41.17 -2.02 -3.20
C ARG A 211 -39.87 -2.58 -2.65
N SER A 212 -39.55 -3.81 -3.04
CA SER A 212 -38.41 -4.54 -2.48
C SER A 212 -37.09 -3.94 -2.91
N ALA A 213 -36.39 -3.31 -1.98
CA ALA A 213 -35.03 -2.80 -2.20
C ALA A 213 -34.02 -3.97 -2.40
N ILE A 214 -34.24 -5.11 -1.76
CA ILE A 214 -33.38 -6.30 -1.95
C ILE A 214 -33.55 -6.87 -3.37
N LEU A 215 -34.76 -6.95 -3.90
CA LEU A 215 -34.98 -7.45 -5.25
C LEU A 215 -34.33 -6.52 -6.30
N GLU A 216 -34.51 -5.21 -6.13
CA GLU A 216 -33.83 -4.22 -6.98
C GLU A 216 -32.32 -4.36 -6.91
N MET A 217 -31.77 -4.51 -5.71
CA MET A 217 -30.33 -4.68 -5.50
C MET A 217 -29.80 -5.99 -6.12
N ALA A 218 -30.55 -7.08 -6.05
CA ALA A 218 -30.16 -8.34 -6.67
C ALA A 218 -29.95 -8.20 -8.19
N HIS A 219 -30.84 -7.48 -8.87
CA HIS A 219 -30.67 -7.16 -10.30
C HIS A 219 -29.42 -6.31 -10.54
N LYS A 220 -29.16 -5.30 -9.70
CA LYS A 220 -27.97 -4.43 -9.82
C LYS A 220 -26.69 -5.21 -9.60
N ILE A 221 -26.62 -6.08 -8.60
CA ILE A 221 -25.45 -6.93 -8.36
C ILE A 221 -25.12 -7.75 -9.59
N ILE A 222 -26.12 -8.43 -10.19
CA ILE A 222 -25.91 -9.27 -11.37
C ILE A 222 -25.34 -8.44 -12.54
N GLU A 223 -25.83 -7.22 -12.75
CA GLU A 223 -25.34 -6.38 -13.85
C GLU A 223 -24.00 -5.72 -13.55
N ILE A 224 -23.71 -5.36 -12.30
CA ILE A 224 -22.41 -4.83 -11.87
C ILE A 224 -21.32 -5.91 -12.03
N GLU A 225 -21.56 -7.14 -11.56
CA GLU A 225 -20.61 -8.24 -11.67
C GLU A 225 -20.25 -8.58 -13.14
N LYS A 226 -21.16 -8.39 -14.08
CA LYS A 226 -20.90 -8.54 -15.53
C LYS A 226 -19.91 -7.53 -16.10
N LEU A 227 -19.57 -6.46 -15.36
CA LEU A 227 -18.54 -5.50 -15.78
C LEU A 227 -17.12 -6.07 -15.62
N THR A 228 -16.95 -7.21 -14.96
CA THR A 228 -15.68 -7.94 -14.92
C THR A 228 -15.25 -8.33 -16.34
N ASP A 229 -14.04 -7.93 -16.71
CA ASP A 229 -13.42 -8.22 -18.02
C ASP A 229 -11.93 -8.44 -17.81
N PHE A 230 -11.53 -9.69 -17.56
CA PHE A 230 -10.14 -10.03 -17.30
C PHE A 230 -9.20 -9.71 -18.47
N SER A 231 -9.73 -9.65 -19.70
CA SER A 231 -8.92 -9.28 -20.88
C SER A 231 -8.47 -7.82 -20.85
N LYS A 232 -9.23 -6.96 -20.16
CA LYS A 232 -8.92 -5.54 -19.90
C LYS A 232 -8.31 -5.30 -18.53
N GLY A 233 -8.15 -6.36 -17.75
CA GLY A 233 -7.68 -6.24 -16.37
C GLY A 233 -8.73 -5.74 -15.38
N TYR A 234 -10.02 -5.73 -15.75
CA TYR A 234 -11.12 -5.31 -14.88
C TYR A 234 -11.61 -6.47 -14.03
N ASN A 235 -11.82 -6.19 -12.76
CA ASN A 235 -12.41 -7.14 -11.82
C ASN A 235 -13.27 -6.38 -10.83
N VAL A 236 -14.58 -6.64 -10.80
CA VAL A 236 -15.50 -6.07 -9.81
C VAL A 236 -16.02 -7.17 -8.91
N ASN A 237 -16.27 -6.83 -7.65
CA ASN A 237 -16.82 -7.72 -6.63
C ASN A 237 -17.77 -6.94 -5.73
N ALA A 238 -19.01 -7.39 -5.61
CA ALA A 238 -19.94 -6.93 -4.58
C ALA A 238 -19.60 -7.67 -3.27
N GLY A 239 -18.72 -7.07 -2.47
CA GLY A 239 -18.08 -7.74 -1.31
C GLY A 239 -18.97 -7.85 -0.08
N THR A 240 -19.88 -6.89 0.13
CA THR A 240 -20.80 -6.89 1.27
C THR A 240 -22.22 -6.55 0.84
N ILE A 241 -23.19 -7.05 1.58
CA ILE A 241 -24.61 -6.70 1.41
C ILE A 241 -25.32 -6.60 2.75
N GLU A 242 -26.10 -5.54 2.93
CA GLU A 242 -26.95 -5.30 4.10
C GLU A 242 -28.35 -4.91 3.64
N GLY A 243 -29.41 -5.45 4.23
CA GLY A 243 -30.77 -5.06 3.87
C GLY A 243 -31.87 -5.89 4.51
N GLY A 244 -33.08 -5.31 4.53
CA GLY A 244 -34.23 -5.92 5.15
C GLY A 244 -34.24 -5.87 6.70
N THR A 245 -35.33 -6.31 7.30
CA THR A 245 -35.50 -6.37 8.78
C THR A 245 -36.07 -7.71 9.22
N VAL A 246 -37.22 -8.11 8.68
CA VAL A 246 -37.92 -9.38 8.98
C VAL A 246 -38.51 -9.98 7.70
N ALA A 247 -38.64 -11.28 7.65
CA ALA A 247 -39.09 -12.02 6.45
C ALA A 247 -40.48 -11.66 5.93
N ASN A 248 -41.39 -11.22 6.83
CA ASN A 248 -42.78 -10.86 6.50
C ASN A 248 -42.98 -9.38 6.18
N ALA A 249 -41.89 -8.62 5.98
CA ALA A 249 -41.94 -7.22 5.50
C ALA A 249 -41.16 -7.06 4.19
N ALA A 250 -41.70 -6.31 3.23
CA ALA A 250 -40.97 -5.88 2.05
C ALA A 250 -39.80 -5.00 2.49
N PRO A 251 -38.55 -5.26 2.06
CA PRO A 251 -37.37 -4.49 2.49
C PRO A 251 -37.40 -3.08 1.87
N ALA A 252 -37.38 -2.06 2.75
CA ALA A 252 -37.36 -0.67 2.34
C ALA A 252 -35.97 -0.14 2.03
N TYR A 253 -34.91 -0.87 2.38
CA TYR A 253 -33.52 -0.47 2.20
C TYR A 253 -32.62 -1.67 1.91
N CYS A 254 -31.63 -1.47 1.04
CA CYS A 254 -30.55 -2.40 0.81
C CYS A 254 -29.30 -1.62 0.40
N LYS A 255 -28.12 -2.03 0.89
CA LYS A 255 -26.83 -1.44 0.59
C LYS A 255 -25.84 -2.53 0.23
N ILE A 256 -24.99 -2.28 -0.75
CA ILE A 256 -23.78 -3.07 -1.04
C ILE A 256 -22.55 -2.19 -1.02
N GLU A 257 -21.40 -2.79 -0.72
CA GLU A 257 -20.10 -2.23 -0.99
C GLU A 257 -19.41 -3.06 -2.07
N CYS A 258 -18.89 -2.37 -3.08
CA CYS A 258 -18.19 -2.98 -4.21
C CYS A 258 -16.72 -2.57 -4.22
N ASP A 259 -15.84 -3.48 -4.65
CA ASP A 259 -14.44 -3.24 -4.97
C ASP A 259 -14.23 -3.47 -6.47
N PHE A 260 -13.75 -2.44 -7.19
CA PHE A 260 -13.48 -2.52 -8.61
C PHE A 260 -12.00 -2.29 -8.87
N ARG A 261 -11.31 -3.30 -9.42
CA ARG A 261 -9.90 -3.23 -9.81
C ARG A 261 -9.76 -2.92 -11.30
N TYR A 262 -8.81 -2.04 -11.64
CA TYR A 262 -8.55 -1.61 -13.01
C TYR A 262 -7.04 -1.39 -13.23
N THR A 263 -6.58 -1.38 -14.50
CA THR A 263 -5.15 -1.41 -14.83
C THR A 263 -4.60 -0.05 -15.26
N HIS A 264 -5.42 0.79 -15.93
CA HIS A 264 -4.99 2.09 -16.45
C HIS A 264 -5.80 3.23 -15.84
N PRO A 265 -5.20 4.41 -15.57
CA PRO A 265 -5.92 5.54 -14.95
C PRO A 265 -7.14 5.99 -15.75
N GLU A 266 -7.06 5.94 -17.09
CA GLU A 266 -8.14 6.28 -18.01
C GLU A 266 -9.35 5.35 -17.94
N ASP A 267 -9.20 4.18 -17.34
CA ASP A 267 -10.29 3.22 -17.17
C ASP A 267 -11.32 3.71 -16.14
N LEU A 268 -10.87 4.37 -15.07
CA LEU A 268 -11.74 4.73 -13.96
C LEU A 268 -12.96 5.58 -14.37
N PRO A 269 -12.83 6.65 -15.17
CA PRO A 269 -14.00 7.41 -15.64
C PRO A 269 -14.98 6.55 -16.47
N VAL A 270 -14.46 5.63 -17.28
CA VAL A 270 -15.28 4.72 -18.09
C VAL A 270 -16.03 3.74 -17.20
N LEU A 271 -15.38 3.18 -16.19
CA LEU A 271 -15.98 2.23 -15.26
C LEU A 271 -17.04 2.88 -14.38
N ARG A 272 -16.79 4.11 -13.89
CA ARG A 272 -17.77 4.92 -13.16
C ARG A 272 -19.05 5.10 -13.97
N LYS A 273 -18.92 5.51 -15.24
CA LYS A 273 -20.05 5.70 -16.14
C LYS A 273 -20.83 4.39 -16.32
N LYS A 274 -20.17 3.25 -16.51
CA LYS A 274 -20.84 1.94 -16.63
C LYS A 274 -21.63 1.56 -15.38
N VAL A 275 -21.06 1.78 -14.18
CA VAL A 275 -21.77 1.55 -12.92
C VAL A 275 -22.96 2.47 -12.78
N GLU A 276 -22.82 3.75 -13.13
CA GLU A 276 -23.93 4.71 -13.14
C GLU A 276 -25.04 4.30 -14.13
N GLU A 277 -24.70 3.83 -15.32
CA GLU A 277 -25.65 3.30 -16.32
C GLU A 277 -26.41 2.09 -15.78
N VAL A 278 -25.76 1.16 -15.11
CA VAL A 278 -26.42 0.02 -14.43
C VAL A 278 -27.33 0.56 -13.32
N CYS A 279 -26.84 1.44 -12.47
CA CYS A 279 -27.56 1.95 -11.31
C CYS A 279 -28.74 2.85 -11.68
N SER A 280 -28.74 3.48 -12.85
CA SER A 280 -29.86 4.29 -13.36
C SER A 280 -31.07 3.45 -13.83
N ARG A 281 -30.85 2.17 -14.15
CA ARG A 281 -31.97 1.27 -14.51
C ARG A 281 -32.77 0.90 -13.27
N THR A 282 -34.08 0.81 -13.42
CA THR A 282 -35.02 0.43 -12.36
C THR A 282 -35.76 -0.85 -12.77
N TRP A 283 -35.57 -1.92 -12.02
CA TRP A 283 -36.25 -3.21 -12.23
C TRP A 283 -37.50 -3.32 -11.35
N VAL A 284 -37.48 -2.75 -10.15
CA VAL A 284 -38.65 -2.66 -9.26
C VAL A 284 -39.21 -1.25 -9.28
N PRO A 285 -40.31 -0.98 -10.01
CA PRO A 285 -40.85 0.36 -10.12
C PRO A 285 -41.12 1.03 -8.77
N GLY A 286 -40.67 2.28 -8.61
CA GLY A 286 -40.82 3.03 -7.36
C GLY A 286 -39.67 2.91 -6.37
N THR A 287 -38.61 2.16 -6.70
CA THR A 287 -37.35 2.22 -5.96
C THR A 287 -36.48 3.40 -6.44
N LYS A 288 -35.56 3.81 -5.58
CA LYS A 288 -34.54 4.83 -5.91
C LYS A 288 -33.14 4.27 -5.60
N THR A 289 -32.17 4.60 -6.42
CA THR A 289 -30.79 4.16 -6.24
C THR A 289 -29.87 5.37 -6.04
N LYS A 290 -28.88 5.24 -5.17
CA LYS A 290 -27.81 6.19 -4.96
C LYS A 290 -26.47 5.44 -5.05
N VAL A 291 -25.53 6.00 -5.79
CA VAL A 291 -24.12 5.55 -5.82
C VAL A 291 -23.28 6.59 -5.10
N SER A 292 -22.37 6.17 -4.27
CA SER A 292 -21.42 7.06 -3.61
C SER A 292 -20.03 6.42 -3.55
N ASP A 293 -19.01 7.24 -3.72
CA ASP A 293 -17.63 6.78 -3.60
C ASP A 293 -17.31 6.41 -2.13
N ASN A 294 -16.46 5.44 -2.00
CA ASN A 294 -15.68 5.16 -0.82
C ASN A 294 -14.20 5.42 -1.17
N VAL A 295 -13.28 4.90 -0.39
CA VAL A 295 -11.83 5.03 -0.60
C VAL A 295 -11.32 4.19 -1.78
N GLY A 296 -10.10 4.49 -2.24
CA GLY A 296 -9.47 3.71 -3.30
C GLY A 296 -8.05 4.18 -3.60
N PHE A 297 -7.36 3.41 -4.41
CA PHE A 297 -6.00 3.71 -4.87
C PHE A 297 -5.99 4.00 -6.38
N GLY A 298 -5.11 4.92 -6.80
CA GLY A 298 -4.72 5.04 -8.19
C GLY A 298 -3.97 3.80 -8.70
N THR A 299 -3.72 3.76 -10.00
CA THR A 299 -2.86 2.72 -10.60
C THR A 299 -1.39 3.11 -10.48
N MET A 300 -0.54 2.20 -10.03
CA MET A 300 0.90 2.33 -10.30
C MET A 300 1.12 2.04 -11.79
N GLN A 301 1.41 3.09 -12.54
CA GLN A 301 1.53 3.00 -14.00
C GLN A 301 2.84 2.30 -14.40
N LYS A 302 2.78 1.46 -15.43
CA LYS A 302 3.96 0.84 -16.01
C LYS A 302 4.69 1.84 -16.93
N LEU A 303 5.46 2.73 -16.32
CA LEU A 303 6.30 3.66 -17.07
C LEU A 303 7.49 2.92 -17.71
N PRO A 304 7.97 3.35 -18.88
CA PRO A 304 9.22 2.82 -19.46
C PRO A 304 10.39 2.87 -18.47
N GLY A 305 10.53 3.96 -17.72
CA GLY A 305 11.55 4.14 -16.70
C GLY A 305 11.48 3.14 -15.53
N ASN A 306 10.33 2.52 -15.24
CA ASN A 306 10.24 1.44 -14.25
C ASN A 306 11.04 0.22 -14.69
N MET A 307 11.01 -0.09 -16.00
CA MET A 307 11.77 -1.21 -16.55
C MET A 307 13.26 -0.89 -16.62
N ASP A 308 13.65 0.38 -16.83
CA ASP A 308 15.05 0.80 -16.77
C ASP A 308 15.59 0.67 -15.33
N LEU A 309 14.80 1.10 -14.35
CA LEU A 309 15.14 0.97 -12.94
C LEU A 309 15.21 -0.51 -12.50
N LEU A 310 14.31 -1.38 -13.04
CA LEU A 310 14.38 -2.82 -12.82
C LEU A 310 15.68 -3.42 -13.39
N ARG A 311 16.09 -3.04 -14.61
CA ARG A 311 17.37 -3.52 -15.20
C ARG A 311 18.57 -3.13 -14.34
N LEU A 312 18.55 -1.94 -13.78
CA LEU A 312 19.58 -1.48 -12.84
C LEU A 312 19.60 -2.34 -11.57
N ALA A 313 18.41 -2.66 -11.01
CA ALA A 313 18.29 -3.55 -9.86
C ALA A 313 18.76 -4.99 -10.19
N GLN A 314 18.50 -5.50 -11.39
CA GLN A 314 18.96 -6.79 -11.88
C GLN A 314 20.50 -6.82 -11.97
N GLN A 315 21.12 -5.79 -12.56
CA GLN A 315 22.58 -5.66 -12.63
C GLN A 315 23.21 -5.63 -11.24
N ALA A 316 22.61 -4.84 -10.29
CA ALA A 316 23.08 -4.82 -8.92
C ALA A 316 22.99 -6.20 -8.24
N ALA A 317 21.96 -6.98 -8.55
CA ALA A 317 21.78 -8.33 -8.04
C ALA A 317 22.83 -9.30 -8.62
N GLU A 318 23.01 -9.31 -9.94
CA GLU A 318 23.98 -10.17 -10.64
C GLU A 318 25.41 -9.94 -10.16
N GLU A 319 25.85 -8.67 -10.07
CA GLU A 319 27.19 -8.30 -9.62
C GLU A 319 27.51 -8.69 -8.17
N ASN A 320 26.48 -8.90 -7.36
CA ASN A 320 26.63 -9.20 -5.94
C ASN A 320 26.14 -10.60 -5.54
N GLY A 321 25.77 -11.44 -6.50
CA GLY A 321 25.31 -12.80 -6.26
C GLY A 321 23.97 -12.90 -5.53
N PHE A 322 23.12 -11.87 -5.65
CA PHE A 322 21.75 -11.89 -5.13
C PHE A 322 20.79 -12.53 -6.16
N PRO A 323 19.64 -13.06 -5.71
CA PRO A 323 18.59 -13.45 -6.63
C PRO A 323 18.17 -12.28 -7.54
N VAL A 324 18.11 -12.53 -8.85
CA VAL A 324 17.79 -11.51 -9.85
C VAL A 324 16.28 -11.29 -9.90
N PRO A 325 15.79 -10.07 -9.63
CA PRO A 325 14.36 -9.81 -9.58
C PRO A 325 13.72 -9.82 -10.97
N GLY A 326 12.58 -10.53 -11.11
CA GLY A 326 11.71 -10.42 -12.28
C GLY A 326 10.68 -9.28 -12.14
N PRO A 327 10.11 -8.77 -13.25
CA PRO A 327 9.03 -7.79 -13.21
C PRO A 327 7.71 -8.41 -12.78
N LYS A 328 6.96 -7.71 -11.91
CA LYS A 328 5.62 -8.13 -11.46
C LYS A 328 4.56 -7.07 -11.72
N LEU A 329 3.36 -7.55 -12.03
CA LEU A 329 2.11 -6.80 -11.91
C LEU A 329 1.40 -7.29 -10.64
N CYS A 330 1.02 -6.38 -9.74
CA CYS A 330 0.29 -6.68 -8.52
C CYS A 330 -1.17 -6.20 -8.59
N GLY A 331 -2.09 -6.99 -8.02
CA GLY A 331 -3.51 -6.64 -7.96
C GLY A 331 -3.87 -5.69 -6.81
N GLY A 332 -3.03 -5.59 -5.78
CA GLY A 332 -3.22 -4.67 -4.65
C GLY A 332 -2.77 -3.24 -4.98
N GLY A 333 -3.44 -2.24 -4.39
CA GLY A 333 -3.02 -0.85 -4.45
C GLY A 333 -1.73 -0.60 -3.67
N SER A 334 -1.16 0.60 -3.76
CA SER A 334 -0.02 1.05 -2.98
C SER A 334 0.31 2.51 -3.31
N ASP A 335 0.97 3.20 -2.44
CA ASP A 335 1.46 4.58 -2.60
C ASP A 335 2.40 4.79 -3.79
N ALA A 336 3.03 3.73 -4.29
CA ALA A 336 3.78 3.78 -5.54
C ALA A 336 2.95 4.27 -6.75
N ALA A 337 1.61 4.25 -6.65
CA ALA A 337 0.72 4.83 -7.64
C ALA A 337 0.94 6.35 -7.77
N TYR A 338 1.11 7.04 -6.66
CA TYR A 338 1.16 8.50 -6.61
C TYR A 338 2.47 9.07 -7.14
N THR A 339 3.57 8.33 -7.05
CA THR A 339 4.84 8.69 -7.69
C THR A 339 4.78 8.53 -9.22
N THR A 340 4.20 7.41 -9.70
CA THR A 340 4.11 7.15 -11.14
C THR A 340 3.17 8.09 -11.88
N VAL A 341 2.14 8.61 -11.21
CA VAL A 341 1.23 9.64 -11.76
C VAL A 341 1.96 10.95 -12.07
N GLU A 342 3.00 11.29 -11.29
CA GLU A 342 3.87 12.44 -11.55
C GLU A 342 5.02 12.10 -12.53
N GLY A 343 4.99 10.93 -13.16
CA GLY A 343 5.98 10.50 -14.15
C GLY A 343 7.28 9.95 -13.56
N VAL A 344 7.35 9.76 -12.25
CA VAL A 344 8.54 9.25 -11.57
C VAL A 344 8.67 7.74 -11.77
N ARG A 345 9.80 7.29 -12.34
CA ARG A 345 10.11 5.86 -12.45
C ARG A 345 10.18 5.23 -11.05
N THR A 346 9.40 4.19 -10.82
CA THR A 346 9.21 3.62 -9.50
C THR A 346 9.30 2.10 -9.51
N LEU A 347 9.97 1.52 -8.52
CA LEU A 347 9.88 0.10 -8.17
C LEU A 347 9.19 -0.04 -6.81
N CYS A 348 8.34 -1.05 -6.71
CA CYS A 348 7.63 -1.37 -5.49
C CYS A 348 7.92 -2.83 -5.07
N ALA A 349 7.53 -3.22 -3.86
CA ALA A 349 7.84 -4.52 -3.26
C ALA A 349 9.34 -4.68 -2.93
N ALA A 350 9.98 -3.59 -2.47
CA ALA A 350 11.37 -3.61 -2.02
C ALA A 350 11.56 -4.11 -0.57
N GLY A 351 10.47 -4.44 0.12
CA GLY A 351 10.45 -4.91 1.51
C GLY A 351 10.91 -6.36 1.69
N VAL A 352 10.77 -6.86 2.93
CA VAL A 352 11.04 -8.25 3.29
C VAL A 352 10.16 -9.22 2.51
N GLU A 353 10.66 -10.42 2.28
CA GLU A 353 9.96 -11.45 1.51
C GLU A 353 9.12 -12.34 2.43
N GLY A 354 7.89 -12.60 2.05
CA GLY A 354 7.00 -13.40 2.86
C GLY A 354 5.67 -13.69 2.18
N ALA A 355 4.68 -14.03 2.99
CA ALA A 355 3.33 -14.29 2.51
C ALA A 355 2.28 -14.10 3.62
N ARG A 356 1.00 -14.13 3.22
CA ARG A 356 -0.17 -14.09 4.07
C ARG A 356 -0.37 -12.76 4.81
N ASN A 357 0.10 -11.64 4.22
CA ASN A 357 -0.26 -10.31 4.70
C ASN A 357 -1.79 -10.17 4.86
N HIS A 358 -2.24 -9.26 5.72
CA HIS A 358 -3.64 -9.05 6.11
C HIS A 358 -4.30 -10.25 6.82
N THR A 359 -3.51 -11.24 7.25
CA THR A 359 -4.02 -12.39 8.04
C THR A 359 -3.22 -12.59 9.33
N VAL A 360 -3.80 -13.33 10.28
CA VAL A 360 -3.09 -13.70 11.52
C VAL A 360 -1.91 -14.64 11.31
N GLU A 361 -1.78 -15.20 10.13
CA GLU A 361 -0.70 -16.11 9.71
C GLU A 361 0.39 -15.40 8.91
N GLU A 362 0.40 -14.07 8.90
CA GLU A 362 1.41 -13.24 8.25
C GLU A 362 2.81 -13.61 8.73
N TRP A 363 3.74 -13.79 7.78
CA TRP A 363 5.13 -14.10 8.07
C TRP A 363 6.08 -13.48 7.06
N ALA A 364 7.33 -13.24 7.49
CA ALA A 364 8.42 -12.81 6.64
C ALA A 364 9.68 -13.67 6.85
N ASP A 365 10.46 -13.88 5.78
CA ASP A 365 11.76 -14.53 5.83
C ASP A 365 12.81 -13.61 6.49
N VAL A 366 13.41 -14.07 7.59
CA VAL A 366 14.39 -13.28 8.35
C VAL A 366 15.64 -12.98 7.52
N GLU A 367 16.12 -13.91 6.72
CA GLU A 367 17.30 -13.69 5.89
C GLU A 367 17.04 -12.66 4.78
N SER A 368 15.77 -12.51 4.35
CA SER A 368 15.41 -11.49 3.37
C SER A 368 15.63 -10.07 3.90
N LEU A 369 15.52 -9.83 5.20
CA LEU A 369 15.80 -8.52 5.80
C LEU A 369 17.24 -8.07 5.45
N PHE A 370 18.21 -8.91 5.67
CA PHE A 370 19.63 -8.59 5.46
C PHE A 370 19.99 -8.55 3.98
N ARG A 371 19.53 -9.55 3.24
CA ARG A 371 19.76 -9.63 1.78
C ARG A 371 19.18 -8.41 1.05
N ARG A 372 17.91 -8.05 1.34
CA ARG A 372 17.24 -6.90 0.71
C ARG A 372 17.86 -5.57 1.11
N THR A 373 18.35 -5.45 2.36
CA THR A 373 19.10 -4.25 2.79
C THR A 373 20.39 -4.07 1.98
N LYS A 374 21.19 -5.13 1.81
CA LYS A 374 22.37 -5.09 0.97
C LYS A 374 22.04 -4.83 -0.50
N GLN A 375 20.99 -5.46 -1.00
CA GLN A 375 20.51 -5.25 -2.37
C GLN A 375 20.10 -3.79 -2.60
N MET A 376 19.35 -3.19 -1.67
CA MET A 376 18.95 -1.79 -1.76
C MET A 376 20.17 -0.85 -1.71
N ALA A 377 21.12 -1.09 -0.81
CA ALA A 377 22.36 -0.31 -0.76
C ALA A 377 23.13 -0.38 -2.10
N ALA A 378 23.24 -1.56 -2.71
CA ALA A 378 23.88 -1.72 -4.02
C ALA A 378 23.10 -1.02 -5.14
N ILE A 379 21.75 -1.06 -5.11
CA ILE A 379 20.89 -0.37 -6.08
C ILE A 379 21.09 1.15 -5.96
N LEU A 380 21.08 1.71 -4.74
CA LEU A 380 21.22 3.14 -4.50
C LEU A 380 22.58 3.67 -5.02
N LEU A 381 23.66 2.92 -4.79
CA LEU A 381 24.98 3.26 -5.36
C LEU A 381 24.98 3.30 -6.88
N LYS A 382 24.24 2.38 -7.54
CA LYS A 382 24.12 2.38 -9.01
C LYS A 382 23.20 3.46 -9.55
N VAL A 383 22.14 3.80 -8.81
CA VAL A 383 21.22 4.89 -9.22
C VAL A 383 21.97 6.20 -9.33
N GLU A 384 22.87 6.49 -8.39
CA GLU A 384 23.71 7.71 -8.45
C GLU A 384 24.52 7.80 -9.74
N GLU A 385 25.10 6.70 -10.21
CA GLU A 385 25.85 6.67 -11.45
C GLU A 385 25.02 7.08 -12.68
N THR A 386 23.68 7.10 -12.55
CA THR A 386 22.72 7.40 -13.63
C THR A 386 21.99 8.73 -13.46
N LEU A 387 22.20 9.45 -12.33
CA LEU A 387 21.67 10.79 -12.04
C LEU A 387 22.54 11.88 -12.63
#